data_066906e7a166572e0e9d912ceadaa4b7
#
_entry.id   066906e7a166572e0e9d912ceadaa4b7
#
_cell.length_a   1.000
_cell.length_b   1.000
_cell.length_c   1.000
_cell.angle_alpha   90.00
_cell.angle_beta   90.00
_cell.angle_gamma   90.00
#
_symmetry.space_group_name_H-M   'P 1'
#
loop_
_entity.id
_entity.type
_entity.pdbx_description
1 polymer ?
#
loop_
_entity_poly.entity_id
_entity_poly.type
_entity_poly.pdbx_seq_one_letter_code
_entity_poly.pdbx_strand_id
1 'polypeptide(L)'
;MSGQLWATNSLGGYMSARKLSKKLRYALFNVVKFRQFSDVKDASQQGKKKGDLFTWDVFSTVATQGSTLTETNTMPETNFTITQGTLTMTEAGNSVPYTGKLDNLSELPLTEVINKVLKQDAKQAFDTLAHTQFN
;
A
#
# COMPACT_ATOMS: atom_id res chain seq x y z
N MET A 1 -7.95 17.55 18.52
CA MET A 1 -7.74 17.56 17.03
C MET A 1 -8.61 18.67 16.46
N SER A 2 -8.00 19.64 15.75
CA SER A 2 -8.75 20.70 15.07
C SER A 2 -9.18 20.16 13.70
N GLY A 3 -10.49 20.01 13.50
CA GLY A 3 -11.06 19.69 12.18
C GLY A 3 -10.87 20.86 11.20
N GLN A 4 -11.17 20.62 9.92
CA GLN A 4 -11.18 21.64 8.90
C GLN A 4 -12.19 22.73 9.25
N LEU A 5 -11.72 23.97 9.34
CA LEU A 5 -12.48 25.10 9.82
C LEU A 5 -13.08 25.93 8.67
N TRP A 6 -14.22 26.56 8.94
CA TRP A 6 -14.81 27.56 8.09
C TRP A 6 -14.11 28.91 8.30
N ALA A 7 -13.22 29.27 7.38
CA ALA A 7 -12.54 30.55 7.41
C ALA A 7 -12.12 30.99 5.98
N THR A 8 -11.92 32.30 5.80
CA THR A 8 -11.37 32.84 4.55
C THR A 8 -9.96 32.30 4.36
N ASN A 9 -9.59 31.90 3.15
CA ASN A 9 -8.30 31.27 2.81
C ASN A 9 -8.07 29.88 3.47
N SER A 10 -9.14 29.22 3.89
CA SER A 10 -9.13 27.84 4.33
C SER A 10 -10.01 26.98 3.40
N LEU A 11 -10.04 25.68 3.63
CA LEU A 11 -10.85 24.76 2.82
C LEU A 11 -12.32 25.25 2.75
N GLY A 12 -12.91 25.66 3.87
CA GLY A 12 -14.29 26.16 3.94
C GLY A 12 -14.52 27.42 3.12
N GLY A 13 -13.60 28.39 3.18
CA GLY A 13 -13.66 29.63 2.39
C GLY A 13 -13.57 29.39 0.89
N TYR A 14 -12.70 28.49 0.45
CA TYR A 14 -12.59 28.11 -0.96
C TYR A 14 -13.79 27.34 -1.48
N MET A 15 -14.42 26.51 -0.66
CA MET A 15 -15.58 25.70 -1.05
C MET A 15 -16.89 26.47 -1.06
N SER A 16 -16.94 27.70 -0.51
CA SER A 16 -18.12 28.58 -0.44
C SER A 16 -18.03 29.84 -1.29
N ALA A 17 -17.01 29.97 -2.15
CA ALA A 17 -16.85 31.15 -2.98
C ALA A 17 -18.06 31.39 -3.90
N ARG A 18 -18.60 32.61 -3.92
CA ARG A 18 -19.82 33.00 -4.66
C ARG A 18 -19.79 32.71 -6.18
N LYS A 19 -18.62 32.52 -6.76
CA LYS A 19 -18.42 32.21 -8.19
C LYS A 19 -17.70 30.87 -8.37
N LEU A 20 -17.99 29.91 -7.52
CA LEU A 20 -17.36 28.60 -7.61
C LEU A 20 -17.80 27.88 -8.90
N SER A 21 -16.85 27.41 -9.66
CA SER A 21 -17.13 26.53 -10.78
C SER A 21 -17.69 25.21 -10.26
N LYS A 22 -18.84 24.76 -10.78
CA LYS A 22 -19.43 23.46 -10.45
C LYS A 22 -18.49 22.28 -10.79
N LYS A 23 -17.48 22.51 -11.61
CA LYS A 23 -16.51 21.50 -12.00
C LYS A 23 -15.35 21.47 -11.03
N LEU A 24 -15.30 20.43 -10.21
CA LEU A 24 -14.18 20.18 -9.32
C LEU A 24 -12.94 19.80 -10.16
N ARG A 25 -11.81 20.48 -9.90
CA ARG A 25 -10.54 20.20 -10.55
C ARG A 25 -9.58 19.59 -9.54
N TYR A 26 -8.96 18.51 -9.92
CA TYR A 26 -7.95 17.84 -9.11
C TYR A 26 -6.55 18.24 -9.59
N ALA A 27 -5.63 18.41 -8.64
CA ALA A 27 -4.23 18.51 -8.95
C ALA A 27 -3.71 17.20 -9.58
N LEU A 28 -2.59 17.29 -10.27
CA LEU A 28 -1.92 16.11 -10.78
C LEU A 28 -1.40 15.29 -9.59
N PHE A 29 -1.85 14.03 -9.51
CA PHE A 29 -1.39 13.10 -8.49
C PHE A 29 -0.17 12.32 -8.97
N ASN A 30 0.69 11.95 -8.03
CA ASN A 30 1.85 11.11 -8.31
C ASN A 30 1.41 9.74 -8.87
N VAL A 31 2.15 9.24 -9.84
CA VAL A 31 1.90 7.92 -10.43
C VAL A 31 2.50 6.86 -9.52
N VAL A 32 1.66 5.96 -9.05
CA VAL A 32 2.03 4.80 -8.24
C VAL A 32 2.60 3.70 -9.13
N LYS A 33 3.85 3.30 -8.96
CA LYS A 33 4.54 2.35 -9.84
C LYS A 33 5.16 1.15 -9.13
N PHE A 34 5.65 1.30 -7.91
CA PHE A 34 6.41 0.25 -7.23
C PHE A 34 5.57 -0.96 -6.85
N ARG A 35 4.30 -0.76 -6.53
CA ARG A 35 3.37 -1.84 -6.18
C ARG A 35 3.20 -2.90 -7.29
N GLN A 36 3.39 -2.54 -8.55
CA GLN A 36 3.30 -3.50 -9.67
C GLN A 36 4.38 -4.59 -9.63
N PHE A 37 5.49 -4.35 -8.94
CA PHE A 37 6.60 -5.29 -8.78
C PHE A 37 6.46 -6.16 -7.54
N SER A 38 5.45 -5.93 -6.69
CA SER A 38 5.21 -6.73 -5.49
C SER A 38 4.17 -7.83 -5.74
N ASP A 39 4.42 -9.01 -5.18
CA ASP A 39 3.45 -10.11 -5.20
C ASP A 39 2.39 -9.85 -4.11
N VAL A 40 1.16 -9.62 -4.52
CA VAL A 40 0.05 -9.32 -3.61
C VAL A 40 -0.70 -10.62 -3.32
N LYS A 41 -0.67 -11.06 -2.05
CA LYS A 41 -1.43 -12.24 -1.59
C LYS A 41 -2.46 -11.83 -0.54
N ASP A 42 -3.64 -12.43 -0.64
CA ASP A 42 -4.67 -12.25 0.37
C ASP A 42 -4.44 -13.23 1.52
N ALA A 43 -4.13 -12.70 2.70
CA ALA A 43 -3.90 -13.50 3.91
C ALA A 43 -5.15 -14.28 4.36
N SER A 44 -6.35 -13.80 4.03
CA SER A 44 -7.61 -14.46 4.38
C SER A 44 -7.79 -15.80 3.66
N GLN A 45 -7.31 -15.91 2.43
CA GLN A 45 -7.38 -17.12 1.63
C GLN A 45 -6.49 -18.27 2.16
N GLN A 46 -5.49 -17.94 2.97
CA GLN A 46 -4.60 -18.92 3.58
C GLN A 46 -5.08 -19.39 4.96
N GLY A 47 -6.32 -19.09 5.34
CA GLY A 47 -6.94 -19.53 6.59
C GLY A 47 -6.41 -18.85 7.85
N LYS A 48 -5.52 -17.87 7.74
CA LYS A 48 -4.96 -17.14 8.87
C LYS A 48 -5.81 -15.91 9.18
N LYS A 49 -6.80 -16.09 10.03
CA LYS A 49 -7.64 -14.99 10.52
C LYS A 49 -7.01 -14.22 11.70
N LYS A 50 -5.95 -14.77 12.31
CA LYS A 50 -5.30 -14.22 13.50
C LYS A 50 -3.80 -14.50 13.42
N GLY A 51 -2.99 -13.49 13.53
CA GLY A 51 -1.53 -13.59 13.62
C GLY A 51 -0.84 -12.45 12.86
N ASP A 52 0.13 -11.87 13.51
CA ASP A 52 0.90 -10.74 12.96
C ASP A 52 2.03 -11.20 12.03
N LEU A 53 2.32 -12.51 12.04
CA LEU A 53 3.48 -13.08 11.35
C LEU A 53 3.05 -14.07 10.25
N PHE A 54 3.54 -13.81 9.06
CA PHE A 54 3.43 -14.69 7.91
C PHE A 54 4.79 -15.33 7.63
N THR A 55 4.83 -16.65 7.51
CA THR A 55 6.06 -17.39 7.20
C THR A 55 5.88 -18.23 5.95
N TRP A 56 6.92 -18.30 5.13
CA TRP A 56 6.97 -19.20 3.98
C TRP A 56 8.38 -19.78 3.83
N ASP A 57 8.43 -20.97 3.28
CA ASP A 57 9.68 -21.67 3.06
C ASP A 57 10.23 -21.33 1.67
N VAL A 58 11.52 -21.04 1.61
CA VAL A 58 12.26 -20.76 0.38
C VAL A 58 13.30 -21.86 0.21
N PHE A 59 13.22 -22.57 -0.89
CA PHE A 59 14.17 -23.61 -1.25
C PHE A 59 15.32 -23.00 -2.06
N SER A 60 16.56 -23.30 -1.67
CA SER A 60 17.71 -22.94 -2.47
C SER A 60 17.97 -24.02 -3.55
N THR A 61 18.61 -23.61 -4.63
CA THR A 61 19.16 -24.53 -5.60
C THR A 61 20.35 -25.29 -5.01
N VAL A 62 20.63 -26.48 -5.52
CA VAL A 62 21.83 -27.26 -5.16
C VAL A 62 23.09 -26.52 -5.57
N ALA A 63 24.09 -26.52 -4.73
CA ALA A 63 25.35 -25.77 -4.95
C ALA A 63 26.16 -26.29 -6.14
N THR A 64 26.08 -27.59 -6.43
CA THR A 64 26.76 -28.26 -7.53
C THR A 64 25.77 -28.80 -8.55
N GLN A 65 26.05 -28.56 -9.82
CA GLN A 65 25.26 -29.12 -10.90
C GLN A 65 25.61 -30.62 -11.09
N GLY A 66 24.62 -31.41 -11.53
CA GLY A 66 24.83 -32.77 -11.92
C GLY A 66 25.88 -32.87 -13.03
N SER A 67 26.74 -33.86 -12.96
CA SER A 67 27.81 -34.14 -13.94
C SER A 67 27.64 -35.51 -14.57
N THR A 68 28.36 -35.72 -15.70
CA THR A 68 28.38 -37.04 -16.35
C THR A 68 29.05 -38.06 -15.43
N LEU A 69 28.38 -39.17 -15.22
CA LEU A 69 28.88 -40.27 -14.38
C LEU A 69 29.71 -41.21 -15.22
N THR A 70 30.85 -41.68 -14.66
CA THR A 70 31.64 -42.78 -15.18
C THR A 70 31.49 -43.98 -14.24
N GLU A 71 31.64 -45.17 -14.78
CA GLU A 71 31.40 -46.42 -14.06
C GLU A 71 32.26 -46.59 -12.79
N THR A 72 33.38 -45.85 -12.72
CA THR A 72 34.30 -45.87 -11.59
C THR A 72 34.14 -44.76 -10.57
N ASN A 73 33.28 -43.78 -10.83
CA ASN A 73 33.09 -42.64 -9.93
C ASN A 73 31.83 -42.76 -9.08
N THR A 74 31.97 -42.50 -7.80
CA THR A 74 30.85 -42.41 -6.89
C THR A 74 29.97 -41.21 -7.28
N MET A 75 28.66 -41.38 -7.25
CA MET A 75 27.68 -40.32 -7.50
C MET A 75 27.90 -39.17 -6.51
N PRO A 76 28.04 -37.92 -6.97
CA PRO A 76 28.19 -36.78 -6.07
C PRO A 76 26.87 -36.54 -5.31
N GLU A 77 26.95 -36.42 -4.00
CA GLU A 77 25.85 -36.08 -3.12
C GLU A 77 25.90 -34.61 -2.76
N THR A 78 24.81 -33.90 -2.96
CA THR A 78 24.70 -32.47 -2.65
C THR A 78 23.40 -32.19 -1.92
N ASN A 79 23.50 -31.46 -0.81
CA ASN A 79 22.35 -31.04 -0.02
C ASN A 79 21.84 -29.68 -0.52
N PHE A 80 20.53 -29.48 -0.42
CA PHE A 80 19.91 -28.17 -0.58
C PHE A 80 19.56 -27.59 0.78
N THR A 81 19.46 -26.27 0.87
CA THR A 81 19.07 -25.60 2.09
C THR A 81 17.67 -25.01 1.96
N ILE A 82 16.93 -25.05 3.07
CA ILE A 82 15.63 -24.42 3.19
C ILE A 82 15.80 -23.22 4.13
N THR A 83 15.40 -22.06 3.68
CA THR A 83 15.32 -20.84 4.50
C THR A 83 13.89 -20.41 4.66
N GLN A 84 13.58 -19.81 5.80
CA GLN A 84 12.23 -19.33 6.09
C GLN A 84 12.19 -17.81 5.96
N GLY A 85 11.35 -17.32 5.06
CA GLY A 85 11.01 -15.91 4.97
C GLY A 85 9.89 -15.57 5.95
N THR A 86 9.96 -14.42 6.58
CA THR A 86 8.95 -13.92 7.52
C THR A 86 8.47 -12.53 7.12
N LEU A 87 7.17 -12.29 7.25
CA LEU A 87 6.52 -11.01 7.04
C LEU A 87 5.68 -10.65 8.25
N THR A 88 5.94 -9.49 8.84
CA THR A 88 5.11 -8.96 9.93
C THR A 88 4.07 -8.00 9.34
N MET A 89 2.81 -8.18 9.72
CA MET A 89 1.74 -7.28 9.30
C MET A 89 1.78 -6.01 10.14
N THR A 90 1.66 -4.86 9.48
CA THR A 90 1.53 -3.55 10.12
C THR A 90 0.24 -2.88 9.65
N GLU A 91 -0.37 -2.13 10.57
CA GLU A 91 -1.56 -1.35 10.27
C GLU A 91 -1.16 0.07 9.87
N ALA A 92 -1.75 0.56 8.78
CA ALA A 92 -1.57 1.93 8.32
C ALA A 92 -2.93 2.57 8.05
N GLY A 93 -3.10 3.82 8.46
CA GLY A 93 -4.34 4.55 8.26
C GLY A 93 -4.16 6.06 8.29
N ASN A 94 -5.05 6.76 7.65
CA ASN A 94 -5.13 8.22 7.66
C ASN A 94 -6.59 8.67 7.71
N SER A 95 -6.84 9.85 8.28
CA SER A 95 -8.19 10.42 8.39
C SER A 95 -8.18 11.93 8.15
N VAL A 96 -9.24 12.43 7.53
CA VAL A 96 -9.47 13.86 7.35
C VAL A 96 -10.70 14.27 8.16
N PRO A 97 -10.54 14.90 9.33
CA PRO A 97 -11.66 15.39 10.13
C PRO A 97 -12.27 16.66 9.49
N TYR A 98 -13.57 16.79 9.54
CA TYR A 98 -14.28 17.99 9.13
C TYR A 98 -15.40 18.35 10.13
N THR A 99 -15.85 19.60 10.11
CA THR A 99 -16.90 20.07 11.01
C THR A 99 -18.25 20.03 10.33
N GLY A 100 -19.34 19.81 11.08
CA GLY A 100 -20.70 19.85 10.55
C GLY A 100 -21.07 21.20 9.91
N LYS A 101 -20.49 22.31 10.40
CA LYS A 101 -20.68 23.63 9.80
C LYS A 101 -20.10 23.68 8.37
N LEU A 102 -18.93 23.07 8.14
CA LEU A 102 -18.33 23.00 6.81
C LEU A 102 -19.18 22.14 5.87
N ASP A 103 -19.71 21.02 6.33
CA ASP A 103 -20.56 20.14 5.53
C ASP A 103 -21.86 20.83 5.11
N ASN A 104 -22.53 21.52 6.06
CA ASN A 104 -23.80 22.21 5.81
C ASN A 104 -23.68 23.46 4.93
N LEU A 105 -22.54 24.15 4.94
CA LEU A 105 -22.32 25.40 4.20
C LEU A 105 -21.53 25.21 2.90
N SER A 106 -21.07 24.00 2.63
CA SER A 106 -20.33 23.67 1.41
C SER A 106 -21.28 23.49 0.22
N GLU A 107 -21.01 24.17 -0.88
CA GLU A 107 -21.74 23.99 -2.14
C GLU A 107 -21.28 22.73 -2.92
N LEU A 108 -20.16 22.15 -2.53
CA LEU A 108 -19.60 20.93 -3.12
C LEU A 108 -19.79 19.73 -2.22
N PRO A 109 -19.94 18.53 -2.78
CA PRO A 109 -20.06 17.29 -1.99
C PRO A 109 -18.74 16.99 -1.28
N LEU A 110 -18.60 17.47 -0.05
CA LEU A 110 -17.39 17.39 0.77
C LEU A 110 -16.93 15.94 0.96
N THR A 111 -17.86 15.04 1.22
CA THR A 111 -17.58 13.61 1.40
C THR A 111 -16.95 12.98 0.16
N GLU A 112 -17.40 13.37 -1.04
CA GLU A 112 -16.82 12.86 -2.29
C GLU A 112 -15.37 13.33 -2.48
N VAL A 113 -15.11 14.61 -2.17
CA VAL A 113 -13.76 15.20 -2.25
C VAL A 113 -12.81 14.49 -1.29
N ILE A 114 -13.23 14.34 -0.03
CA ILE A 114 -12.42 13.67 1.01
C ILE A 114 -12.14 12.22 0.63
N ASN A 115 -13.14 11.48 0.15
CA ASN A 115 -12.96 10.09 -0.28
C ASN A 115 -11.96 9.96 -1.43
N LYS A 116 -11.95 10.88 -2.39
CA LYS A 116 -10.99 10.87 -3.49
C LYS A 116 -9.57 11.15 -3.00
N VAL A 117 -9.40 12.11 -2.10
CA VAL A 117 -8.10 12.46 -1.50
C VAL A 117 -7.57 11.28 -0.69
N LEU A 118 -8.39 10.68 0.17
CA LEU A 118 -7.98 9.51 0.99
C LEU A 118 -7.65 8.28 0.14
N LYS A 119 -8.38 8.03 -0.94
CA LYS A 119 -8.05 6.94 -1.88
C LYS A 119 -6.69 7.15 -2.54
N GLN A 120 -6.35 8.39 -2.88
CA GLN A 120 -5.05 8.69 -3.46
C GLN A 120 -3.94 8.59 -2.43
N ASP A 121 -4.16 9.07 -1.22
CA ASP A 121 -3.24 8.94 -0.10
C ASP A 121 -2.93 7.47 0.20
N ALA A 122 -3.95 6.63 0.28
CA ALA A 122 -3.77 5.19 0.48
C ALA A 122 -2.92 4.53 -0.62
N LYS A 123 -3.13 4.91 -1.89
CA LYS A 123 -2.31 4.41 -2.99
C LYS A 123 -0.84 4.81 -2.85
N GLN A 124 -0.58 6.07 -2.48
CA GLN A 124 0.77 6.55 -2.26
C GLN A 124 1.44 5.88 -1.07
N ALA A 125 0.70 5.67 0.04
CA ALA A 125 1.21 4.97 1.21
C ALA A 125 1.66 3.55 0.87
N PHE A 126 0.84 2.79 0.14
CA PHE A 126 1.22 1.44 -0.31
C PHE A 126 2.42 1.44 -1.26
N ASP A 127 2.52 2.42 -2.14
CA ASP A 127 3.65 2.54 -3.06
C ASP A 127 4.96 2.86 -2.31
N THR A 128 4.87 3.75 -1.32
CA THR A 128 6.01 4.10 -0.47
C THR A 128 6.48 2.90 0.37
N LEU A 129 5.53 2.14 0.94
CA LEU A 129 5.86 0.92 1.66
C LEU A 129 6.54 -0.12 0.76
N ALA A 130 6.04 -0.30 -0.46
CA ALA A 130 6.68 -1.17 -1.45
C ALA A 130 8.09 -0.67 -1.81
N HIS A 131 8.24 0.62 -2.10
CA HIS A 131 9.55 1.22 -2.41
C HIS A 131 10.58 1.02 -1.29
N THR A 132 10.16 1.16 -0.04
CA THR A 132 11.06 0.99 1.12
C THR A 132 11.64 -0.43 1.22
N GLN A 133 10.94 -1.43 0.67
CA GLN A 133 11.43 -2.81 0.65
C GLN A 133 12.42 -3.11 -0.48
N PHE A 134 12.52 -2.23 -1.48
CA PHE A 134 13.47 -2.36 -2.59
C PHE A 134 14.82 -1.67 -2.33
N ASN A 135 14.93 -0.86 -1.28
CA ASN A 135 16.14 -0.19 -0.85
C ASN A 135 16.76 -0.90 0.36
#